data_61d58f9fb3c7539193c2938a7d6922a4
#
_entry.id   61d58f9fb3c7539193c2938a7d6922a4
#
_cell.length_a   1.000
_cell.length_b   1.000
_cell.length_c   1.000
_cell.angle_alpha   90.00
_cell.angle_beta   90.00
_cell.angle_gamma   90.00
#
_symmetry.space_group_name_H-M   'P 1'
#
loop_
_entity.id
_entity.type
_entity.pdbx_description
1 polymer ?
#
loop_
_entity_poly.entity_id
_entity_poly.type
_entity_poly.pdbx_seq_one_letter_code
_entity_poly.pdbx_strand_id
1 'polypeptide(L)'
;GPFTDIGKPLVQGTLTKPQAHDHDDIDPTVWVEKVDGVEHRYLAWGNTNFYVCELNDDMISVKDLDNDGSITMGKDVLQQEFTGLQDGLGFTEAPWIYRQQDADGNYTGKYYLFGAFGWREQMGYATSDSMYGPWTWGGIIMEPTATSNTNHPSVIDFKGKTYFIYHNGSLVWGSGFRRSVCVSEMTFNEDGTVPYIYETSTGLTGTASFITTADNTYLGYTAFSNPSDDASYPLKKQLTVTADGADLKTTQWEIEKGKSDSTNENYVSIQAVYKPGLYLCVDGTNVVLTQQDTTSTALAKKMTFKTVEAIDGTVGKVSFESVSTPGYFITVSGDNITLTDGSNTANCSFSVTNK
;
A
#
# COMPACT_ATOMS: atom_id res chain seq x y z
N GLY A 1 29.68 11.18 3.26
CA GLY A 1 30.14 11.01 4.64
C GLY A 1 31.63 10.85 4.75
N PRO A 2 32.20 10.74 5.95
CA PRO A 2 31.49 10.23 7.11
C PRO A 2 30.54 11.25 7.72
N PHE A 3 29.46 10.74 8.38
CA PHE A 3 28.58 11.54 9.19
C PHE A 3 29.14 11.68 10.60
N THR A 4 28.92 12.83 11.22
CA THR A 4 29.27 13.08 12.62
C THR A 4 27.99 13.24 13.42
N ASP A 5 27.83 12.44 14.47
CA ASP A 5 26.73 12.60 15.42
C ASP A 5 26.90 13.91 16.18
N ILE A 6 25.81 14.72 16.30
CA ILE A 6 25.82 15.98 17.06
C ILE A 6 25.94 15.74 18.58
N GLY A 7 25.81 14.48 19.04
CA GLY A 7 25.99 14.08 20.45
C GLY A 7 24.86 14.51 21.39
N LYS A 8 23.71 14.97 20.85
CA LYS A 8 22.53 15.38 21.62
C LYS A 8 21.27 15.23 20.75
N PRO A 9 20.07 15.08 21.32
CA PRO A 9 18.83 15.19 20.58
C PRO A 9 18.70 16.55 19.88
N LEU A 10 18.21 16.58 18.64
CA LEU A 10 17.88 17.81 17.93
C LEU A 10 16.66 18.48 18.58
N VAL A 11 15.63 17.69 18.87
CA VAL A 11 14.46 18.07 19.67
C VAL A 11 14.49 17.22 20.94
N GLN A 12 14.37 17.88 22.10
CA GLN A 12 14.33 17.18 23.39
C GLN A 12 12.88 16.75 23.69
N GLY A 13 12.69 15.57 24.30
CA GLY A 13 11.37 15.05 24.66
C GLY A 13 10.58 15.93 25.67
N THR A 14 11.21 16.94 26.26
CA THR A 14 10.51 17.98 27.06
C THR A 14 9.78 19.02 26.21
N LEU A 15 10.04 19.05 24.90
CA LEU A 15 9.43 19.94 23.91
C LEU A 15 8.22 19.31 23.21
N THR A 16 7.89 18.07 23.56
CA THR A 16 6.75 17.31 23.05
C THR A 16 5.89 16.77 24.19
N LYS A 17 4.65 16.38 23.91
CA LYS A 17 3.77 15.80 24.93
C LYS A 17 4.20 14.37 25.26
N PRO A 18 4.35 14.02 26.55
CA PRO A 18 4.62 12.63 26.93
C PRO A 18 3.50 11.69 26.44
N GLN A 19 3.90 10.55 25.90
CA GLN A 19 3.01 9.45 25.51
C GLN A 19 3.16 8.26 26.45
N ALA A 20 2.27 7.28 26.31
CA ALA A 20 2.33 6.03 27.08
C ALA A 20 3.35 5.02 26.51
N HIS A 21 4.04 5.37 25.43
CA HIS A 21 5.01 4.54 24.70
C HIS A 21 6.31 5.34 24.45
N ASP A 22 7.34 4.65 24.00
CA ASP A 22 8.69 5.18 23.79
C ASP A 22 9.05 5.52 22.33
N HIS A 23 8.02 5.63 21.47
CA HIS A 23 8.15 5.93 20.03
C HIS A 23 7.29 7.13 19.59
N ASP A 24 7.16 8.13 20.43
CA ASP A 24 6.38 9.36 20.17
C ASP A 24 7.10 10.34 19.23
N ASP A 25 8.42 10.48 19.37
CA ASP A 25 9.22 11.39 18.56
C ASP A 25 9.96 10.62 17.45
N ILE A 26 9.20 10.11 16.47
CA ILE A 26 9.72 9.32 15.36
C ILE A 26 9.34 9.91 13.99
N ASP A 27 9.87 9.31 12.94
CA ASP A 27 9.54 9.57 11.52
C ASP A 27 9.77 11.03 11.09
N PRO A 28 10.97 11.60 11.29
CA PRO A 28 11.23 12.95 10.89
C PRO A 28 11.27 13.13 9.37
N THR A 29 10.61 14.19 8.90
CA THR A 29 10.71 14.69 7.53
C THR A 29 11.13 16.15 7.54
N VAL A 30 11.87 16.57 6.51
CA VAL A 30 12.36 17.96 6.38
C VAL A 30 11.76 18.57 5.12
N TRP A 31 11.30 19.80 5.25
CA TRP A 31 10.84 20.62 4.14
C TRP A 31 11.63 21.92 4.07
N VAL A 32 12.18 22.23 2.91
CA VAL A 32 12.93 23.49 2.68
C VAL A 32 12.30 24.23 1.52
N GLU A 33 12.00 25.50 1.73
CA GLU A 33 11.45 26.36 0.69
C GLU A 33 11.87 27.81 0.86
N LYS A 34 11.65 28.62 -0.19
CA LYS A 34 11.77 30.07 -0.10
C LYS A 34 10.40 30.71 -0.16
N VAL A 35 10.09 31.55 0.85
CA VAL A 35 8.90 32.39 0.89
C VAL A 35 9.36 33.83 0.94
N ASP A 36 8.92 34.66 0.00
CA ASP A 36 9.32 36.08 -0.10
C ASP A 36 10.84 36.31 -0.07
N GLY A 37 11.59 35.37 -0.67
CA GLY A 37 13.05 35.41 -0.74
C GLY A 37 13.79 34.94 0.51
N VAL A 38 13.09 34.62 1.59
CA VAL A 38 13.63 34.01 2.81
C VAL A 38 13.54 32.49 2.73
N GLU A 39 14.63 31.80 3.03
CA GLU A 39 14.66 30.35 3.09
C GLU A 39 14.23 29.88 4.48
N HIS A 40 13.23 29.00 4.49
CA HIS A 40 12.68 28.33 5.65
C HIS A 40 13.02 26.85 5.62
N ARG A 41 13.36 26.27 6.76
CA ARG A 41 13.73 24.87 6.94
C ARG A 41 12.88 24.28 8.05
N TYR A 42 11.91 23.49 7.70
CA TYR A 42 10.99 22.88 8.65
C TYR A 42 11.37 21.45 8.94
N LEU A 43 11.28 21.05 10.19
CA LEU A 43 11.30 19.66 10.64
C LEU A 43 9.87 19.31 11.09
N ALA A 44 9.34 18.20 10.55
CA ALA A 44 8.04 17.67 10.92
C ALA A 44 8.19 16.20 11.34
N TRP A 45 7.51 15.77 12.41
CA TRP A 45 7.64 14.41 12.97
C TRP A 45 6.46 14.06 13.87
N GLY A 46 6.44 12.82 14.35
CA GLY A 46 5.63 12.39 15.49
C GLY A 46 4.83 11.13 15.27
N ASN A 47 4.39 10.58 16.38
CA ASN A 47 3.42 9.50 16.48
C ASN A 47 2.29 9.94 17.39
N THR A 48 1.04 9.65 17.03
CA THR A 48 -0.18 10.11 17.71
C THR A 48 -0.35 11.64 17.71
N ASN A 49 0.71 12.38 17.96
CA ASN A 49 0.76 13.84 17.84
C ASN A 49 1.72 14.21 16.71
N PHE A 50 1.30 15.13 15.88
CA PHE A 50 2.12 15.67 14.79
C PHE A 50 2.72 17.00 15.20
N TYR A 51 4.03 17.15 15.03
CA TYR A 51 4.77 18.36 15.41
C TYR A 51 5.50 18.97 14.22
N VAL A 52 5.68 20.29 14.27
CA VAL A 52 6.49 21.04 13.34
C VAL A 52 7.32 22.06 14.11
N CYS A 53 8.60 22.22 13.74
CA CYS A 53 9.43 23.35 14.13
C CYS A 53 10.21 23.87 12.92
N GLU A 54 10.71 25.09 12.99
CA GLU A 54 11.68 25.63 12.04
C GLU A 54 13.10 25.40 12.56
N LEU A 55 14.02 25.06 11.66
CA LEU A 55 15.43 24.89 11.96
C LEU A 55 16.21 26.16 11.59
N ASN A 56 17.30 26.40 12.32
CA ASN A 56 18.28 27.39 11.93
C ASN A 56 19.02 26.96 10.63
N ASP A 57 19.82 27.87 10.08
CA ASP A 57 20.61 27.64 8.87
C ASP A 57 21.59 26.48 9.00
N ASP A 58 21.96 26.11 10.21
CA ASP A 58 22.85 24.98 10.50
C ASP A 58 22.15 23.60 10.35
N MET A 59 20.82 23.56 10.24
CA MET A 59 19.99 22.35 10.16
C MET A 59 20.11 21.38 11.35
N ILE A 60 20.78 21.78 12.41
CA ILE A 60 21.07 20.97 13.62
C ILE A 60 20.62 21.65 14.92
N SER A 61 19.86 22.73 14.82
CA SER A 61 19.25 23.43 15.95
C SER A 61 17.87 23.97 15.60
N VAL A 62 16.97 23.96 16.58
CA VAL A 62 15.63 24.55 16.45
C VAL A 62 15.76 26.06 16.51
N LYS A 63 15.00 26.77 15.69
CA LYS A 63 14.95 28.22 15.63
C LYS A 63 14.06 28.76 16.73
N ASP A 64 14.57 29.75 17.44
CA ASP A 64 13.82 30.55 18.41
C ASP A 64 12.98 31.57 17.64
N LEU A 65 11.68 31.33 17.54
CA LEU A 65 10.78 32.12 16.70
C LEU A 65 10.36 33.42 17.33
N ASP A 66 10.30 33.53 18.67
CA ASP A 66 9.91 34.71 19.38
C ASP A 66 11.12 35.50 19.93
N ASN A 67 12.34 34.97 19.74
CA ASN A 67 13.62 35.58 20.15
C ASN A 67 13.70 35.84 21.66
N ASP A 68 13.10 34.97 22.48
CA ASP A 68 13.15 35.08 23.94
C ASP A 68 14.39 34.41 24.57
N GLY A 69 15.20 33.72 23.75
CA GLY A 69 16.44 33.06 24.13
C GLY A 69 16.25 31.66 24.65
N SER A 70 15.05 31.08 24.48
CA SER A 70 14.72 29.69 24.90
C SER A 70 13.86 28.99 23.85
N ILE A 71 14.06 27.70 23.69
CA ILE A 71 13.21 26.88 22.83
C ILE A 71 12.12 26.24 23.69
N THR A 72 10.86 26.49 23.33
CA THR A 72 9.71 26.08 24.14
C THR A 72 8.63 25.39 23.29
N MET A 73 7.93 24.42 23.89
CA MET A 73 6.74 23.86 23.31
C MET A 73 5.60 24.89 23.24
N GLY A 74 4.91 24.93 22.11
CA GLY A 74 3.79 25.85 21.87
C GLY A 74 4.19 27.20 21.28
N LYS A 75 5.51 27.50 21.18
CA LYS A 75 6.05 28.67 20.49
C LYS A 75 6.98 28.28 19.35
N ASP A 76 8.01 27.49 19.63
CA ASP A 76 9.05 27.11 18.67
C ASP A 76 8.87 25.68 18.17
N VAL A 77 8.35 24.80 19.01
CA VAL A 77 7.90 23.44 18.68
C VAL A 77 6.38 23.39 18.79
N LEU A 78 5.70 23.28 17.65
CA LEU A 78 4.26 23.42 17.56
C LEU A 78 3.60 22.07 17.32
N GLN A 79 2.77 21.62 18.26
CA GLN A 79 1.83 20.53 17.99
C GLN A 79 0.78 21.00 17.00
N GLN A 80 0.54 20.20 15.98
CA GLN A 80 -0.37 20.53 14.91
C GLN A 80 -1.78 20.02 15.20
N GLU A 81 -2.77 20.75 14.70
CA GLU A 81 -4.18 20.40 14.83
C GLU A 81 -4.77 20.01 13.48
N PHE A 82 -5.63 19.00 13.52
CA PHE A 82 -6.40 18.55 12.37
C PHE A 82 -7.85 18.97 12.52
N THR A 83 -8.44 19.46 11.42
CA THR A 83 -9.85 19.78 11.32
C THR A 83 -10.53 18.85 10.31
N GLY A 84 -11.77 18.43 10.61
CA GLY A 84 -12.55 17.59 9.69
C GLY A 84 -12.18 16.12 9.64
N LEU A 85 -11.32 15.63 10.55
CA LEU A 85 -11.08 14.19 10.71
C LEU A 85 -12.40 13.47 11.03
N GLN A 86 -12.57 12.28 10.48
CA GLN A 86 -13.70 11.42 10.82
C GLN A 86 -13.63 10.96 12.27
N ASP A 87 -14.78 10.74 12.89
CA ASP A 87 -14.84 10.25 14.28
C ASP A 87 -14.08 8.93 14.44
N GLY A 88 -13.18 8.91 15.41
CA GLY A 88 -12.32 7.76 15.70
C GLY A 88 -11.09 7.61 14.80
N LEU A 89 -10.92 8.47 13.80
CA LEU A 89 -9.71 8.50 12.98
C LEU A 89 -8.73 9.54 13.55
N GLY A 90 -7.52 9.13 13.84
CA GLY A 90 -6.43 9.99 14.31
C GLY A 90 -5.19 9.83 13.43
N PHE A 91 -4.34 10.85 13.45
CA PHE A 91 -2.99 10.73 12.93
C PHE A 91 -2.25 9.64 13.73
N THR A 92 -1.59 8.73 13.05
CA THR A 92 -0.79 7.67 13.67
C THR A 92 0.68 8.05 13.64
N GLU A 93 1.29 8.13 12.45
CA GLU A 93 2.72 8.39 12.29
C GLU A 93 3.07 8.72 10.83
N ALA A 94 4.36 8.73 10.51
CA ALA A 94 4.88 8.80 9.15
C ALA A 94 4.51 10.07 8.37
N PRO A 95 4.71 11.27 8.92
CA PRO A 95 4.39 12.50 8.21
C PRO A 95 5.33 12.72 7.02
N TRP A 96 4.79 13.14 5.90
CA TRP A 96 5.53 13.59 4.72
C TRP A 96 4.93 14.89 4.20
N ILE A 97 5.74 15.94 4.12
CA ILE A 97 5.31 17.24 3.60
C ILE A 97 5.59 17.31 2.10
N TYR A 98 4.62 17.84 1.37
CA TYR A 98 4.72 18.08 -0.06
C TYR A 98 4.00 19.37 -0.46
N ARG A 99 4.47 20.00 -1.50
CA ARG A 99 3.85 21.15 -2.14
C ARG A 99 4.09 21.07 -3.64
N GLN A 100 3.07 21.38 -4.44
CA GLN A 100 3.19 21.38 -5.89
C GLN A 100 4.13 22.50 -6.38
N GLN A 101 4.78 22.26 -7.51
CA GLN A 101 5.59 23.26 -8.19
C GLN A 101 4.95 23.66 -9.52
N ASP A 102 5.12 24.94 -9.87
CA ASP A 102 4.82 25.41 -11.22
C ASP A 102 5.92 25.01 -12.23
N ALA A 103 5.75 25.39 -13.50
CA ALA A 103 6.71 25.08 -14.54
C ALA A 103 8.10 25.71 -14.34
N ASP A 104 8.18 26.76 -13.53
CA ASP A 104 9.42 27.46 -13.20
C ASP A 104 10.08 26.91 -11.92
N GLY A 105 9.45 25.90 -11.29
CA GLY A 105 9.93 25.25 -10.07
C GLY A 105 9.61 26.00 -8.78
N ASN A 106 8.72 26.98 -8.82
CA ASN A 106 8.27 27.66 -7.60
C ASN A 106 7.16 26.84 -6.93
N TYR A 107 7.21 26.75 -5.62
CA TYR A 107 6.14 26.11 -4.86
C TYR A 107 4.85 26.93 -4.91
N THR A 108 3.75 26.27 -5.21
CA THR A 108 2.43 26.87 -5.39
C THR A 108 1.36 26.16 -4.59
N GLY A 109 0.24 26.85 -4.34
CA GLY A 109 -0.92 26.27 -3.67
C GLY A 109 -0.66 25.92 -2.20
N LYS A 110 -1.42 24.95 -1.71
CA LYS A 110 -1.40 24.50 -0.32
C LYS A 110 -0.24 23.55 -0.04
N TYR A 111 0.13 23.47 1.23
CA TYR A 111 0.90 22.35 1.74
C TYR A 111 0.02 21.11 1.83
N TYR A 112 0.59 19.96 1.54
CA TYR A 112 0.02 18.65 1.77
C TYR A 112 0.84 17.95 2.84
N LEU A 113 0.17 17.42 3.83
CA LEU A 113 0.71 16.46 4.77
C LEU A 113 0.13 15.10 4.38
N PHE A 114 0.98 14.20 3.94
CA PHE A 114 0.66 12.78 3.81
C PHE A 114 1.09 12.06 5.08
N GLY A 115 0.38 11.03 5.50
CA GLY A 115 0.71 10.29 6.70
C GLY A 115 -0.10 9.02 6.87
N ALA A 116 0.21 8.27 7.93
CA ALA A 116 -0.56 7.14 8.39
C ALA A 116 -1.65 7.59 9.37
N PHE A 117 -2.84 7.04 9.21
CA PHE A 117 -4.02 7.37 10.02
C PHE A 117 -4.73 6.09 10.45
N GLY A 118 -5.14 6.04 11.73
CA GLY A 118 -5.87 4.91 12.30
C GLY A 118 -5.05 3.63 12.43
N TRP A 119 -5.71 2.57 12.86
CA TRP A 119 -5.12 1.24 12.98
C TRP A 119 -6.05 0.21 12.28
N ARG A 120 -5.59 -0.69 11.38
CA ARG A 120 -4.29 -0.72 10.73
C ARG A 120 -4.11 0.56 9.89
N GLU A 121 -2.85 0.97 9.67
CA GLU A 121 -2.54 2.23 9.06
C GLU A 121 -3.06 2.36 7.62
N GLN A 122 -3.92 3.35 7.44
CA GLN A 122 -4.39 3.84 6.15
C GLN A 122 -3.53 5.05 5.76
N MET A 123 -3.25 5.21 4.48
CA MET A 123 -2.60 6.42 4.01
C MET A 123 -3.65 7.49 3.71
N GLY A 124 -3.48 8.62 4.33
CA GLY A 124 -4.35 9.77 4.14
C GLY A 124 -3.58 11.06 3.91
N TYR A 125 -4.29 12.14 3.68
CA TYR A 125 -3.69 13.45 3.58
C TYR A 125 -4.54 14.54 4.23
N ALA A 126 -3.86 15.61 4.59
CA ALA A 126 -4.47 16.87 5.00
C ALA A 126 -3.78 18.03 4.26
N THR A 127 -4.46 19.16 4.16
CA THR A 127 -3.92 20.37 3.51
C THR A 127 -3.94 21.58 4.44
N SER A 128 -2.99 22.51 4.24
CA SER A 128 -2.97 23.78 4.95
C SER A 128 -2.39 24.89 4.08
N ASP A 129 -2.74 26.12 4.37
CA ASP A 129 -2.12 27.31 3.77
C ASP A 129 -0.81 27.69 4.48
N SER A 130 -0.48 27.03 5.61
CA SER A 130 0.71 27.27 6.42
C SER A 130 1.32 25.96 6.91
N MET A 131 2.66 25.90 7.01
CA MET A 131 3.36 24.80 7.67
C MET A 131 2.95 24.59 9.13
N TYR A 132 2.41 25.62 9.75
CA TYR A 132 1.95 25.59 11.14
C TYR A 132 0.46 25.31 11.29
N GLY A 133 -0.18 24.82 10.23
CA GLY A 133 -1.60 24.47 10.23
C GLY A 133 -2.55 25.69 10.31
N PRO A 134 -3.80 25.49 10.70
CA PRO A 134 -4.41 24.17 10.96
C PRO A 134 -4.48 23.30 9.69
N TRP A 135 -4.41 22.00 9.87
CA TRP A 135 -4.47 21.03 8.78
C TRP A 135 -5.90 20.57 8.54
N THR A 136 -6.41 20.81 7.35
CA THR A 136 -7.76 20.35 6.95
C THR A 136 -7.67 18.97 6.34
N TRP A 137 -8.40 18.01 6.91
CA TRP A 137 -8.47 16.64 6.42
C TRP A 137 -8.96 16.57 4.98
N GLY A 138 -8.23 15.88 4.12
CA GLY A 138 -8.55 15.68 2.71
C GLY A 138 -9.13 14.32 2.38
N GLY A 139 -8.82 13.29 3.16
CA GLY A 139 -9.36 11.95 2.96
C GLY A 139 -8.32 10.83 3.00
N ILE A 140 -8.80 9.59 2.99
CA ILE A 140 -8.00 8.40 2.78
C ILE A 140 -7.70 8.24 1.29
N ILE A 141 -6.44 8.03 0.96
CA ILE A 141 -5.96 7.81 -0.41
C ILE A 141 -5.49 6.37 -0.66
N MET A 142 -5.24 5.60 0.40
CA MET A 142 -4.90 4.18 0.30
C MET A 142 -5.34 3.44 1.55
N GLU A 143 -6.06 2.35 1.39
CA GLU A 143 -6.39 1.42 2.46
C GLU A 143 -5.13 0.70 2.99
N PRO A 144 -5.18 0.05 4.16
CA PRO A 144 -4.09 -0.77 4.64
C PRO A 144 -3.64 -1.77 3.58
N THR A 145 -2.33 -1.87 3.37
CA THR A 145 -1.80 -2.85 2.43
C THR A 145 -2.06 -4.27 2.91
N ALA A 146 -2.24 -5.20 1.96
CA ALA A 146 -2.68 -6.57 2.27
C ALA A 146 -1.72 -7.33 3.20
N THR A 147 -0.44 -7.00 3.17
CA THR A 147 0.63 -7.75 3.82
C THR A 147 1.41 -6.96 4.88
N SER A 148 0.95 -5.74 5.20
CA SER A 148 1.55 -4.91 6.26
C SER A 148 0.46 -4.26 7.11
N ASN A 149 0.70 -4.15 8.40
CA ASN A 149 -0.14 -3.41 9.34
C ASN A 149 0.34 -1.96 9.55
N THR A 150 1.52 -1.65 9.03
CA THR A 150 2.09 -0.29 9.02
C THR A 150 2.28 0.19 7.59
N ASN A 151 2.34 1.51 7.39
CA ASN A 151 2.70 2.10 6.12
C ASN A 151 3.41 3.45 6.34
N HIS A 152 4.20 3.88 5.36
CA HIS A 152 4.94 5.13 5.44
C HIS A 152 4.98 5.77 4.05
N PRO A 153 4.29 6.91 3.82
CA PRO A 153 4.22 7.54 2.51
C PRO A 153 5.45 8.40 2.23
N SER A 154 5.76 8.57 0.96
CA SER A 154 6.47 9.73 0.47
C SER A 154 5.96 10.13 -0.92
N VAL A 155 6.08 11.41 -1.25
CA VAL A 155 5.65 11.96 -2.53
C VAL A 155 6.82 12.70 -3.16
N ILE A 156 7.13 12.38 -4.40
CA ILE A 156 8.23 13.02 -5.12
C ILE A 156 7.82 13.35 -6.55
N ASP A 157 8.35 14.43 -7.09
CA ASP A 157 8.28 14.74 -8.50
C ASP A 157 9.55 14.25 -9.22
N PHE A 158 9.35 13.52 -10.30
CA PHE A 158 10.45 13.01 -11.10
C PHE A 158 10.07 12.97 -12.58
N LYS A 159 10.89 13.62 -13.41
CA LYS A 159 10.69 13.69 -14.88
C LYS A 159 9.27 14.10 -15.30
N GLY A 160 8.71 15.11 -14.64
CA GLY A 160 7.41 15.68 -14.96
C GLY A 160 6.20 14.84 -14.53
N LYS A 161 6.42 13.87 -13.66
CA LYS A 161 5.38 13.07 -13.01
C LYS A 161 5.54 13.09 -11.51
N THR A 162 4.44 12.95 -10.79
CA THR A 162 4.44 12.79 -9.34
C THR A 162 4.28 11.32 -8.99
N TYR A 163 5.04 10.84 -8.03
CA TYR A 163 5.02 9.46 -7.55
C TYR A 163 4.70 9.41 -6.07
N PHE A 164 3.83 8.49 -5.71
CA PHE A 164 3.54 8.09 -4.35
C PHE A 164 4.33 6.83 -4.03
N ILE A 165 5.19 6.91 -3.03
CA ILE A 165 6.01 5.80 -2.55
C ILE A 165 5.42 5.33 -1.23
N TYR A 166 5.25 4.04 -1.08
CA TYR A 166 4.70 3.40 0.10
C TYR A 166 5.39 2.05 0.31
N HIS A 167 4.96 1.28 1.30
CA HIS A 167 5.48 -0.07 1.47
C HIS A 167 4.39 -1.10 1.72
N ASN A 168 4.74 -2.35 1.47
CA ASN A 168 3.99 -3.52 1.91
C ASN A 168 4.96 -4.61 2.40
N GLY A 169 4.46 -5.81 2.67
CA GLY A 169 5.25 -6.98 3.03
C GLY A 169 5.12 -8.12 2.02
N SER A 170 4.91 -7.81 0.73
CA SER A 170 4.60 -8.82 -0.29
C SER A 170 5.80 -9.61 -0.80
N LEU A 171 7.04 -9.13 -0.59
CA LEU A 171 8.24 -9.87 -0.96
C LEU A 171 8.55 -11.01 0.02
N VAL A 172 9.49 -11.88 -0.36
CA VAL A 172 9.92 -13.02 0.46
C VAL A 172 10.36 -12.55 1.85
N TRP A 173 9.80 -13.16 2.90
CA TRP A 173 10.00 -12.80 4.31
C TRP A 173 9.42 -11.45 4.72
N GLY A 174 8.57 -10.84 3.86
CA GLY A 174 7.98 -9.55 4.11
C GLY A 174 6.94 -9.54 5.23
N SER A 175 6.78 -8.39 5.87
CA SER A 175 5.81 -8.12 6.93
C SER A 175 5.71 -6.61 7.17
N GLY A 176 4.94 -6.17 8.15
CA GLY A 176 4.92 -4.77 8.59
C GLY A 176 6.27 -4.20 9.01
N PHE A 177 7.23 -5.06 9.39
CA PHE A 177 8.59 -4.68 9.81
C PHE A 177 9.69 -5.20 8.87
N ARG A 178 9.32 -5.92 7.80
CA ARG A 178 10.20 -6.33 6.70
C ARG A 178 9.61 -5.84 5.41
N ARG A 179 9.83 -4.58 5.16
CA ARG A 179 9.09 -3.75 4.22
C ARG A 179 9.63 -3.89 2.80
N SER A 180 8.72 -3.93 1.84
CA SER A 180 8.99 -3.89 0.41
C SER A 180 8.55 -2.54 -0.12
N VAL A 181 9.46 -1.80 -0.76
CA VAL A 181 9.13 -0.49 -1.35
C VAL A 181 8.23 -0.67 -2.57
N CYS A 182 7.16 0.09 -2.59
CA CYS A 182 6.19 0.15 -3.67
C CYS A 182 6.10 1.58 -4.21
N VAL A 183 5.78 1.72 -5.49
CA VAL A 183 5.67 3.02 -6.16
C VAL A 183 4.43 3.01 -7.06
N SER A 184 3.63 4.05 -6.96
CA SER A 184 2.51 4.32 -7.86
C SER A 184 2.63 5.72 -8.46
N GLU A 185 2.19 5.91 -9.69
CA GLU A 185 2.02 7.26 -10.24
C GLU A 185 0.84 7.92 -9.50
N MET A 186 1.01 9.18 -9.11
CA MET A 186 0.01 9.96 -8.39
C MET A 186 -0.35 11.20 -9.20
N THR A 187 -1.61 11.60 -9.13
CA THR A 187 -2.12 12.82 -9.75
C THR A 187 -2.89 13.65 -8.72
N PHE A 188 -3.11 14.90 -9.05
CA PHE A 188 -4.02 15.78 -8.31
C PHE A 188 -5.19 16.14 -9.21
N ASN A 189 -6.39 16.22 -8.65
CA ASN A 189 -7.55 16.77 -9.32
C ASN A 189 -7.41 18.29 -9.47
N GLU A 190 -8.20 18.90 -10.33
CA GLU A 190 -8.21 20.36 -10.55
C GLU A 190 -8.51 21.16 -9.27
N ASP A 191 -9.28 20.59 -8.36
CA ASP A 191 -9.61 21.18 -7.05
C ASP A 191 -8.53 20.95 -5.97
N GLY A 192 -7.43 20.29 -6.33
CA GLY A 192 -6.33 19.96 -5.43
C GLY A 192 -6.58 18.70 -4.58
N THR A 193 -7.68 17.99 -4.76
CA THR A 193 -7.88 16.71 -4.08
C THR A 193 -7.00 15.62 -4.69
N VAL A 194 -6.66 14.61 -3.88
CA VAL A 194 -5.83 13.47 -4.29
C VAL A 194 -6.73 12.27 -4.56
N PRO A 195 -6.71 11.70 -5.79
CA PRO A 195 -7.44 10.49 -6.10
C PRO A 195 -6.95 9.29 -5.27
N TYR A 196 -7.82 8.30 -5.08
CA TYR A 196 -7.48 7.07 -4.40
C TYR A 196 -6.39 6.29 -5.16
N ILE A 197 -5.38 5.83 -4.44
CA ILE A 197 -4.24 5.07 -4.95
C ILE A 197 -4.41 3.61 -4.53
N TYR A 198 -4.39 2.71 -5.48
CA TYR A 198 -4.50 1.28 -5.21
C TYR A 198 -3.12 0.65 -5.06
N GLU A 199 -2.94 -0.15 -4.02
CA GLU A 199 -1.83 -1.08 -3.94
C GLU A 199 -1.83 -1.99 -5.17
N THR A 200 -0.67 -2.27 -5.76
CA THR A 200 -0.58 -3.13 -6.95
C THR A 200 0.68 -3.99 -6.94
N SER A 201 0.56 -5.24 -7.36
CA SER A 201 1.68 -6.17 -7.55
C SER A 201 2.44 -5.91 -8.85
N THR A 202 1.75 -5.36 -9.86
CA THR A 202 2.33 -5.13 -11.19
C THR A 202 3.20 -3.88 -11.28
N GLY A 203 3.20 -3.03 -10.24
CA GLY A 203 3.96 -1.77 -10.22
C GLY A 203 3.54 -0.80 -11.33
N LEU A 204 4.50 -0.01 -11.85
CA LEU A 204 4.23 1.06 -12.81
C LEU A 204 4.02 0.58 -14.26
N THR A 205 4.52 -0.60 -14.62
CA THR A 205 4.61 -1.04 -16.03
C THR A 205 4.12 -2.46 -16.26
N GLY A 206 3.76 -3.18 -15.22
CA GLY A 206 3.25 -4.55 -15.35
C GLY A 206 1.84 -4.59 -15.90
N THR A 207 1.46 -5.76 -16.41
CA THR A 207 0.14 -6.01 -16.99
C THR A 207 -0.64 -6.97 -16.13
N ALA A 208 -1.94 -6.71 -16.00
CA ALA A 208 -2.86 -7.64 -15.35
C ALA A 208 -3.36 -8.70 -16.33
N SER A 209 -3.68 -9.88 -15.82
CA SER A 209 -4.36 -10.93 -16.56
C SER A 209 -5.81 -11.07 -16.08
N PHE A 210 -6.69 -11.43 -16.99
CA PHE A 210 -8.05 -11.85 -16.69
C PHE A 210 -8.18 -13.35 -16.94
N ILE A 211 -8.83 -14.04 -16.03
CA ILE A 211 -9.13 -15.49 -16.14
C ILE A 211 -10.64 -15.60 -16.35
N THR A 212 -11.03 -16.03 -17.55
CA THR A 212 -12.43 -16.12 -17.95
C THR A 212 -12.88 -17.58 -18.00
N THR A 213 -14.05 -17.85 -17.45
CA THR A 213 -14.67 -19.19 -17.38
C THR A 213 -15.29 -19.61 -18.71
N ALA A 214 -15.82 -20.82 -18.78
CA ALA A 214 -16.55 -21.31 -19.95
C ALA A 214 -17.80 -20.46 -20.28
N ASP A 215 -18.44 -19.91 -19.25
CA ASP A 215 -19.65 -19.07 -19.38
C ASP A 215 -19.34 -17.59 -19.62
N ASN A 216 -18.10 -17.26 -19.97
CA ASN A 216 -17.62 -15.89 -20.17
C ASN A 216 -17.74 -14.98 -18.93
N THR A 217 -17.77 -15.54 -17.74
CA THR A 217 -17.65 -14.82 -16.49
C THR A 217 -16.18 -14.72 -16.06
N TYR A 218 -15.85 -13.70 -15.29
CA TYR A 218 -14.49 -13.47 -14.81
C TYR A 218 -14.27 -14.10 -13.44
N LEU A 219 -13.18 -14.85 -13.29
CA LEU A 219 -12.71 -15.28 -11.96
C LEU A 219 -12.32 -14.05 -11.15
N GLY A 220 -12.82 -13.96 -9.94
CA GLY A 220 -12.57 -12.87 -9.04
C GLY A 220 -12.60 -13.31 -7.57
N TYR A 221 -12.55 -12.35 -6.67
CA TYR A 221 -12.71 -12.55 -5.23
C TYR A 221 -13.68 -11.54 -4.66
N THR A 222 -14.30 -11.88 -3.52
CA THR A 222 -15.20 -10.95 -2.82
C THR A 222 -14.42 -9.74 -2.32
N ALA A 223 -14.93 -8.54 -2.58
CA ALA A 223 -14.28 -7.30 -2.16
C ALA A 223 -14.06 -7.28 -0.64
N PHE A 224 -13.01 -6.59 -0.23
CA PHE A 224 -12.78 -6.27 1.19
C PHE A 224 -13.72 -5.12 1.55
N SER A 225 -14.65 -5.37 2.46
CA SER A 225 -15.73 -4.43 2.77
C SER A 225 -15.35 -3.39 3.81
N ASN A 226 -14.29 -3.63 4.58
CA ASN A 226 -13.82 -2.75 5.64
C ASN A 226 -12.35 -3.09 5.98
N PRO A 227 -11.47 -2.10 6.19
CA PRO A 227 -10.12 -2.33 6.70
C PRO A 227 -10.09 -3.15 8.00
N SER A 228 -11.09 -3.01 8.87
CA SER A 228 -11.21 -3.80 10.09
C SER A 228 -11.53 -5.28 9.87
N ASP A 229 -12.13 -5.65 8.74
CA ASP A 229 -12.37 -7.05 8.37
C ASP A 229 -11.07 -7.77 8.05
N ASP A 230 -10.01 -7.02 7.75
CA ASP A 230 -8.67 -7.52 7.47
C ASP A 230 -7.83 -7.75 8.75
N ALA A 231 -8.43 -7.60 9.93
CA ALA A 231 -7.75 -7.84 11.22
C ALA A 231 -7.42 -9.32 11.49
N SER A 232 -8.03 -10.24 10.73
CA SER A 232 -7.69 -11.66 10.82
C SER A 232 -6.48 -11.99 9.95
N TYR A 233 -5.40 -12.43 10.56
CA TYR A 233 -4.19 -12.87 9.90
C TYR A 233 -4.08 -14.40 9.98
N PRO A 234 -3.81 -15.15 8.89
CA PRO A 234 -3.63 -14.69 7.52
C PRO A 234 -4.97 -14.29 6.86
N LEU A 235 -4.92 -13.27 6.02
CA LEU A 235 -6.07 -12.85 5.21
C LEU A 235 -6.56 -13.99 4.33
N LYS A 236 -7.87 -14.20 4.31
CA LYS A 236 -8.51 -15.24 3.49
C LYS A 236 -9.85 -14.74 2.96
N LYS A 237 -10.05 -14.83 1.65
CA LYS A 237 -11.28 -14.42 0.97
C LYS A 237 -11.79 -15.53 0.07
N GLN A 238 -13.11 -15.60 -0.08
CA GLN A 238 -13.75 -16.48 -1.04
C GLN A 238 -13.52 -15.97 -2.46
N LEU A 239 -13.31 -16.90 -3.38
CA LEU A 239 -13.35 -16.63 -4.79
C LEU A 239 -14.81 -16.59 -5.27
N THR A 240 -15.03 -15.89 -6.37
CA THR A 240 -16.34 -15.76 -7.01
C THR A 240 -16.15 -15.62 -8.52
N VAL A 241 -17.26 -15.65 -9.25
CA VAL A 241 -17.32 -15.30 -10.67
C VAL A 241 -18.27 -14.12 -10.88
N THR A 242 -17.99 -13.28 -11.86
CA THR A 242 -18.84 -12.13 -12.19
C THR A 242 -18.90 -11.85 -13.69
N ALA A 243 -20.05 -11.46 -14.19
CA ALA A 243 -20.24 -11.13 -15.60
C ALA A 243 -19.59 -9.78 -15.99
N ASP A 244 -19.57 -8.81 -15.07
CA ASP A 244 -19.12 -7.44 -15.33
C ASP A 244 -17.68 -7.23 -14.87
N GLY A 245 -16.82 -8.23 -15.03
CA GLY A 245 -15.54 -8.30 -14.37
C GLY A 245 -14.40 -7.49 -14.98
N ALA A 246 -14.50 -7.04 -16.22
CA ALA A 246 -13.34 -6.47 -16.94
C ALA A 246 -12.73 -5.21 -16.31
N ASP A 247 -13.55 -4.38 -15.64
CA ASP A 247 -13.10 -3.17 -14.98
C ASP A 247 -12.97 -3.32 -13.45
N LEU A 248 -13.37 -4.46 -12.89
CA LEU A 248 -13.29 -4.71 -11.46
C LEU A 248 -11.87 -5.05 -11.03
N LYS A 249 -11.37 -4.38 -10.02
CA LYS A 249 -10.04 -4.66 -9.45
C LYS A 249 -9.93 -6.05 -8.85
N THR A 250 -11.04 -6.63 -8.39
CA THR A 250 -11.13 -7.98 -7.83
C THR A 250 -11.01 -9.11 -8.84
N THR A 251 -10.99 -8.81 -10.15
CA THR A 251 -10.85 -9.80 -11.23
C THR A 251 -9.52 -9.75 -11.96
N GLN A 252 -8.59 -8.92 -11.48
CA GLN A 252 -7.29 -8.73 -12.10
C GLN A 252 -6.23 -9.52 -11.37
N TRP A 253 -5.50 -10.35 -12.14
CA TRP A 253 -4.54 -11.31 -11.63
C TRP A 253 -3.16 -11.09 -12.23
N GLU A 254 -2.13 -11.33 -11.43
CA GLU A 254 -0.77 -11.52 -11.92
C GLU A 254 -0.44 -13.01 -11.88
N ILE A 255 -0.10 -13.57 -13.04
CA ILE A 255 0.31 -14.96 -13.16
C ILE A 255 1.83 -14.99 -13.21
N GLU A 256 2.42 -15.54 -12.17
CA GLU A 256 3.87 -15.59 -12.00
C GLU A 256 4.38 -17.04 -11.88
N LYS A 257 5.69 -17.21 -11.81
CA LYS A 257 6.32 -18.51 -11.60
C LYS A 257 5.86 -19.16 -10.30
N GLY A 258 5.68 -20.48 -10.34
CA GLY A 258 5.16 -21.27 -9.21
C GLY A 258 5.97 -21.09 -7.93
N LYS A 259 5.30 -20.79 -6.83
CA LYS A 259 5.94 -20.60 -5.50
C LYS A 259 6.63 -21.86 -4.98
N SER A 260 6.17 -23.04 -5.35
CA SER A 260 6.80 -24.31 -4.92
C SER A 260 8.05 -24.68 -5.71
N ASP A 261 8.13 -24.24 -6.97
CA ASP A 261 9.28 -24.46 -7.88
C ASP A 261 9.22 -23.46 -9.02
N SER A 262 10.04 -22.41 -8.91
CA SER A 262 10.13 -21.34 -9.91
C SER A 262 10.96 -21.73 -11.16
N THR A 263 11.55 -22.92 -11.17
CA THR A 263 12.33 -23.42 -12.32
C THR A 263 11.49 -24.23 -13.30
N ASN A 264 10.32 -24.72 -12.86
CA ASN A 264 9.38 -25.43 -13.72
C ASN A 264 8.51 -24.41 -14.47
N GLU A 265 8.69 -24.32 -15.77
CA GLU A 265 8.00 -23.34 -16.63
C GLU A 265 6.48 -23.53 -16.69
N ASN A 266 5.97 -24.73 -16.40
CA ASN A 266 4.54 -25.02 -16.36
C ASN A 266 3.91 -24.72 -15.00
N TYR A 267 4.72 -24.39 -13.98
CA TYR A 267 4.21 -24.06 -12.64
C TYR A 267 3.96 -22.58 -12.53
N VAL A 268 2.75 -22.25 -12.14
CA VAL A 268 2.31 -20.86 -11.94
C VAL A 268 1.70 -20.69 -10.55
N SER A 269 1.81 -19.48 -10.02
CA SER A 269 1.03 -19.01 -8.90
C SER A 269 0.26 -17.77 -9.36
N ILE A 270 -0.97 -17.62 -8.89
CA ILE A 270 -1.91 -16.60 -9.37
C ILE A 270 -2.18 -15.64 -8.22
N GLN A 271 -1.67 -14.42 -8.34
CA GLN A 271 -1.73 -13.37 -7.33
C GLN A 271 -2.80 -12.34 -7.68
N ALA A 272 -3.51 -11.83 -6.68
CA ALA A 272 -4.41 -10.70 -6.86
C ALA A 272 -3.60 -9.43 -7.11
N VAL A 273 -3.81 -8.73 -8.24
CA VAL A 273 -3.06 -7.51 -8.57
C VAL A 273 -3.20 -6.44 -7.50
N TYR A 274 -4.40 -6.20 -7.02
CA TYR A 274 -4.70 -5.14 -6.05
C TYR A 274 -4.69 -5.60 -4.57
N LYS A 275 -4.15 -6.79 -4.33
CA LYS A 275 -3.83 -7.32 -3.00
C LYS A 275 -2.53 -8.15 -3.08
N PRO A 276 -1.37 -7.48 -3.32
CA PRO A 276 -0.07 -8.14 -3.43
C PRO A 276 0.23 -9.03 -2.23
N GLY A 277 0.75 -10.22 -2.51
CA GLY A 277 1.01 -11.24 -1.50
C GLY A 277 -0.17 -12.15 -1.20
N LEU A 278 -1.34 -11.94 -1.82
CA LEU A 278 -2.49 -12.83 -1.75
C LEU A 278 -2.61 -13.65 -3.04
N TYR A 279 -2.68 -14.97 -2.88
CA TYR A 279 -2.63 -15.94 -3.96
C TYR A 279 -3.84 -16.88 -3.93
N LEU A 280 -4.22 -17.40 -5.09
CA LEU A 280 -5.10 -18.57 -5.14
C LEU A 280 -4.44 -19.72 -4.38
N CYS A 281 -5.18 -20.33 -3.49
CA CYS A 281 -4.69 -21.36 -2.59
C CYS A 281 -5.72 -22.48 -2.39
N VAL A 282 -5.26 -23.72 -2.45
CA VAL A 282 -6.08 -24.90 -2.13
C VAL A 282 -6.35 -24.97 -0.63
N ASP A 283 -7.63 -25.02 -0.25
CA ASP A 283 -8.11 -25.17 1.10
C ASP A 283 -9.14 -26.29 1.20
N GLY A 284 -8.66 -27.51 1.46
CA GLY A 284 -9.48 -28.72 1.34
C GLY A 284 -9.92 -28.95 -0.09
N THR A 285 -11.22 -28.93 -0.35
CA THR A 285 -11.81 -29.03 -1.70
C THR A 285 -12.12 -27.66 -2.31
N ASN A 286 -11.87 -26.57 -1.61
CA ASN A 286 -12.08 -25.21 -2.10
C ASN A 286 -10.80 -24.60 -2.61
N VAL A 287 -10.92 -23.60 -3.47
CA VAL A 287 -9.84 -22.66 -3.81
C VAL A 287 -10.24 -21.30 -3.28
N VAL A 288 -9.33 -20.67 -2.54
CA VAL A 288 -9.56 -19.38 -1.87
C VAL A 288 -8.41 -18.43 -2.18
N LEU A 289 -8.62 -17.13 -1.97
CA LEU A 289 -7.55 -16.16 -1.93
C LEU A 289 -6.98 -16.12 -0.51
N THR A 290 -5.67 -16.31 -0.34
CA THR A 290 -5.04 -16.25 0.99
C THR A 290 -3.63 -15.67 0.89
N GLN A 291 -3.16 -15.12 2.03
CA GLN A 291 -1.82 -14.58 2.12
C GLN A 291 -0.76 -15.67 2.08
N GLN A 292 0.33 -15.38 1.36
CA GLN A 292 1.50 -16.25 1.34
C GLN A 292 2.19 -16.30 2.71
N ASP A 293 2.71 -17.47 3.04
CA ASP A 293 3.75 -17.64 4.05
C ASP A 293 5.00 -18.17 3.33
N THR A 294 5.98 -17.29 3.17
CA THR A 294 7.20 -17.59 2.41
C THR A 294 8.10 -18.62 3.10
N THR A 295 7.79 -19.00 4.34
CA THR A 295 8.51 -20.05 5.11
C THR A 295 7.88 -21.41 4.94
N SER A 296 6.63 -21.49 4.47
CA SER A 296 5.86 -22.72 4.39
C SER A 296 5.93 -23.34 3.00
N THR A 297 6.75 -24.39 2.84
CA THR A 297 6.78 -25.16 1.59
C THR A 297 5.46 -25.89 1.29
N ALA A 298 4.71 -26.27 2.33
CA ALA A 298 3.39 -26.87 2.18
C ALA A 298 2.39 -25.87 1.62
N LEU A 299 2.39 -24.63 2.11
CA LEU A 299 1.53 -23.57 1.60
C LEU A 299 1.93 -23.18 0.18
N ALA A 300 3.23 -23.08 -0.11
CA ALA A 300 3.73 -22.84 -1.46
C ALA A 300 3.19 -23.85 -2.48
N LYS A 301 3.14 -25.13 -2.15
CA LYS A 301 2.53 -26.16 -3.01
C LYS A 301 1.03 -25.95 -3.22
N LYS A 302 0.30 -25.53 -2.18
CA LYS A 302 -1.14 -25.22 -2.26
C LYS A 302 -1.43 -23.98 -3.10
N MET A 303 -0.46 -23.07 -3.25
CA MET A 303 -0.54 -21.84 -4.07
C MET A 303 0.05 -22.05 -5.48
N THR A 304 0.51 -23.25 -5.82
CA THR A 304 1.10 -23.55 -7.12
C THR A 304 0.18 -24.44 -7.91
N PHE A 305 -0.03 -24.08 -9.16
CA PHE A 305 -0.81 -24.83 -10.12
C PHE A 305 0.06 -25.13 -11.35
N LYS A 306 -0.17 -26.28 -11.96
CA LYS A 306 0.43 -26.62 -13.24
C LYS A 306 -0.53 -26.18 -14.34
N THR A 307 -0.07 -25.33 -15.23
CA THR A 307 -0.81 -24.99 -16.43
C THR A 307 -0.70 -26.11 -17.44
N VAL A 308 -1.84 -26.63 -17.90
CA VAL A 308 -1.95 -27.64 -18.93
C VAL A 308 -2.89 -27.16 -20.02
N GLU A 309 -2.86 -27.83 -21.21
CA GLU A 309 -3.89 -27.62 -22.24
C GLU A 309 -5.27 -27.87 -21.62
N ALA A 310 -6.26 -27.12 -22.08
CA ALA A 310 -7.63 -27.26 -21.57
C ALA A 310 -8.11 -28.71 -21.65
N ILE A 311 -8.53 -29.28 -20.52
CA ILE A 311 -8.94 -30.70 -20.44
C ILE A 311 -10.23 -30.98 -21.20
N ASP A 312 -11.00 -29.96 -21.62
CA ASP A 312 -12.13 -30.06 -22.55
C ASP A 312 -11.69 -30.09 -24.03
N GLY A 313 -10.39 -29.97 -24.31
CA GLY A 313 -9.83 -29.94 -25.64
C GLY A 313 -9.99 -28.63 -26.39
N THR A 314 -10.50 -27.55 -25.76
CA THR A 314 -10.67 -26.24 -26.40
C THR A 314 -9.32 -25.59 -26.68
N VAL A 315 -8.98 -25.39 -27.93
CA VAL A 315 -7.73 -24.74 -28.34
C VAL A 315 -7.67 -23.29 -27.83
N GLY A 316 -6.52 -22.94 -27.26
CA GLY A 316 -6.28 -21.58 -26.72
C GLY A 316 -6.80 -21.36 -25.31
N LYS A 317 -7.43 -22.34 -24.71
CA LYS A 317 -7.73 -22.35 -23.27
C LYS A 317 -6.73 -23.18 -22.49
N VAL A 318 -6.71 -23.00 -21.19
CA VAL A 318 -5.86 -23.73 -20.25
C VAL A 318 -6.68 -24.29 -19.09
N SER A 319 -6.15 -25.34 -18.45
CA SER A 319 -6.62 -25.81 -17.15
C SER A 319 -5.50 -25.69 -16.11
N PHE A 320 -5.88 -25.44 -14.85
CA PHE A 320 -4.96 -25.29 -13.74
C PHE A 320 -5.04 -26.51 -12.82
N GLU A 321 -4.07 -27.42 -12.94
CA GLU A 321 -3.93 -28.59 -12.09
C GLU A 321 -3.24 -28.24 -10.78
N SER A 322 -3.76 -28.67 -9.65
CA SER A 322 -3.15 -28.42 -8.34
C SER A 322 -1.85 -29.22 -8.15
N VAL A 323 -0.76 -28.52 -7.78
CA VAL A 323 0.51 -29.18 -7.42
C VAL A 323 0.42 -29.86 -6.06
N SER A 324 -0.41 -29.37 -5.15
CA SER A 324 -0.63 -30.01 -3.84
C SER A 324 -1.52 -31.25 -3.90
N THR A 325 -2.35 -31.37 -4.94
CA THR A 325 -3.31 -32.47 -5.14
C THR A 325 -3.32 -32.82 -6.63
N PRO A 326 -2.30 -33.53 -7.12
CA PRO A 326 -2.19 -33.87 -8.54
C PRO A 326 -3.42 -34.63 -9.05
N GLY A 327 -3.82 -34.35 -10.30
CA GLY A 327 -5.04 -34.88 -10.91
C GLY A 327 -6.30 -34.12 -10.57
N TYR A 328 -6.21 -33.05 -9.74
CA TYR A 328 -7.35 -32.18 -9.42
C TYR A 328 -7.13 -30.79 -9.99
N PHE A 329 -8.20 -30.20 -10.51
CA PHE A 329 -8.18 -28.93 -11.26
C PHE A 329 -9.06 -27.90 -10.61
N ILE A 330 -8.68 -26.62 -10.76
CA ILE A 330 -9.57 -25.51 -10.45
C ILE A 330 -10.84 -25.66 -11.27
N THR A 331 -11.98 -25.64 -10.61
CA THR A 331 -13.30 -25.90 -11.22
C THR A 331 -14.29 -24.84 -10.75
N VAL A 332 -15.04 -24.29 -11.69
CA VAL A 332 -16.16 -23.39 -11.39
C VAL A 332 -17.43 -24.22 -11.17
N SER A 333 -18.10 -24.04 -10.05
CA SER A 333 -19.36 -24.70 -9.71
C SER A 333 -20.38 -23.68 -9.22
N GLY A 334 -21.18 -23.14 -10.13
CA GLY A 334 -21.97 -21.95 -9.87
C GLY A 334 -21.04 -20.78 -9.50
N ASP A 335 -21.29 -20.13 -8.37
CA ASP A 335 -20.44 -19.04 -7.87
C ASP A 335 -19.23 -19.54 -7.06
N ASN A 336 -19.07 -20.83 -6.87
CA ASN A 336 -18.00 -21.39 -6.04
C ASN A 336 -16.81 -21.86 -6.91
N ILE A 337 -15.62 -21.68 -6.39
CA ILE A 337 -14.38 -22.15 -7.00
C ILE A 337 -13.84 -23.29 -6.15
N THR A 338 -13.77 -24.48 -6.73
CA THR A 338 -13.43 -25.73 -6.05
C THR A 338 -12.32 -26.47 -6.77
N LEU A 339 -11.81 -27.54 -6.16
CA LEU A 339 -10.96 -28.54 -6.81
C LEU A 339 -11.79 -29.79 -7.09
N THR A 340 -11.75 -30.26 -8.33
CA THR A 340 -12.35 -31.57 -8.73
C THR A 340 -11.37 -32.36 -9.57
N ASP A 341 -11.68 -33.67 -9.78
CA ASP A 341 -10.90 -34.58 -10.62
C ASP A 341 -10.98 -34.30 -12.12
N GLY A 342 -11.56 -33.17 -12.52
CA GLY A 342 -11.70 -32.76 -13.92
C GLY A 342 -12.81 -33.53 -14.69
N SER A 343 -13.68 -34.24 -14.00
CA SER A 343 -14.82 -34.95 -14.65
C SER A 343 -15.77 -33.98 -15.37
N ASN A 344 -15.90 -32.74 -14.91
CA ASN A 344 -16.59 -31.65 -15.61
C ASN A 344 -15.57 -30.78 -16.36
N THR A 345 -15.14 -31.22 -17.52
CA THR A 345 -14.03 -30.62 -18.27
C THR A 345 -14.24 -29.17 -18.68
N ALA A 346 -15.46 -28.78 -19.08
CA ALA A 346 -15.77 -27.41 -19.49
C ALA A 346 -15.57 -26.42 -18.35
N ASN A 347 -15.98 -26.75 -17.13
CA ASN A 347 -15.86 -25.88 -15.95
C ASN A 347 -14.44 -25.81 -15.38
N CYS A 348 -13.51 -26.58 -15.92
CA CYS A 348 -12.08 -26.57 -15.57
C CYS A 348 -11.21 -25.86 -16.64
N SER A 349 -11.83 -25.31 -17.70
CA SER A 349 -11.15 -24.76 -18.87
C SER A 349 -11.35 -23.23 -18.92
N PHE A 350 -10.25 -22.50 -18.93
CA PHE A 350 -10.23 -21.04 -18.78
C PHE A 350 -9.53 -20.37 -19.97
N SER A 351 -10.03 -19.21 -20.36
CA SER A 351 -9.27 -18.28 -21.20
C SER A 351 -8.46 -17.32 -20.31
N VAL A 352 -7.21 -17.10 -20.67
CA VAL A 352 -6.34 -16.12 -20.01
C VAL A 352 -6.00 -15.03 -21.00
N THR A 353 -6.32 -13.78 -20.66
CA THR A 353 -6.05 -12.61 -21.50
C THR A 353 -5.33 -11.53 -20.69
N ASN A 354 -4.37 -10.84 -21.30
CA ASN A 354 -3.64 -9.74 -20.68
C ASN A 354 -4.24 -8.40 -21.14
N LYS A 355 -4.23 -7.41 -20.23
CA LYS A 355 -4.70 -6.05 -20.50
C LYS A 355 -3.56 -5.06 -20.34
#